data_bf9313daaf6ee2f4afe4cd40b2936bdc
#
_entry.id   bf9313daaf6ee2f4afe4cd40b2936bdc
#
_cell.length_a   1.000
_cell.length_b   1.000
_cell.length_c   1.000
_cell.angle_alpha   90.00
_cell.angle_beta   90.00
_cell.angle_gamma   90.00
#
_symmetry.space_group_name_H-M   'P 1'
#
loop_
_entity.id
_entity.type
_entity.pdbx_description
1 polymer ?
#
loop_
_entity_poly.entity_id
_entity_poly.type
_entity_poly.pdbx_seq_one_letter_code
_entity_poly.pdbx_strand_id
1 'polypeptide(L)'
;LGLAKAGGEPVPVITTSGTAVANLLPAVEEAHHSNVPVIVISADRPGELRETGANQTLDQVRIFDSCVRWAVDIEAPHMGKGQVGYWRNTISRAVSIARHPWQRGPVHVNIALRDPLVPTGDATWVEDLEGHDGIPFTDEEGDTVHVVRTWTVDRRISMSVQEPIDEILDDLAAGELPEKGLIIVGDIDDPEDAAAAIELSESCGWPLHSEPSGMAR
;
A
#
# COMPACT_ATOMS: atom_id res chain seq x y z
N LEU A 1 4.94 -4.49 -10.26
CA LEU A 1 4.37 -5.65 -9.59
C LEU A 1 5.45 -6.56 -9.00
N GLY A 2 6.38 -7.09 -9.82
CA GLY A 2 7.37 -8.06 -9.37
C GLY A 2 8.18 -7.61 -8.17
N LEU A 3 8.65 -6.36 -8.16
CA LEU A 3 9.40 -5.80 -7.02
C LEU A 3 8.54 -5.74 -5.74
N ALA A 4 7.30 -5.28 -5.87
CA ALA A 4 6.39 -5.18 -4.71
C ALA A 4 6.01 -6.57 -4.18
N LYS A 5 5.79 -7.54 -5.07
CA LYS A 5 5.47 -8.92 -4.67
C LYS A 5 6.65 -9.61 -4.00
N ALA A 6 7.86 -9.45 -4.54
CA ALA A 6 9.06 -10.09 -3.99
C ALA A 6 9.54 -9.45 -2.68
N GLY A 7 9.35 -8.14 -2.52
CA GLY A 7 9.81 -7.40 -1.35
C GLY A 7 8.76 -7.18 -0.26
N GLY A 8 7.48 -7.46 -0.55
CA GLY A 8 6.38 -7.18 0.39
C GLY A 8 6.13 -5.69 0.68
N GLU A 9 6.96 -4.81 0.11
CA GLU A 9 6.95 -3.37 0.39
C GLU A 9 6.27 -2.57 -0.74
N PRO A 10 5.64 -1.42 -0.43
CA PRO A 10 5.01 -0.58 -1.42
C PRO A 10 6.01 -0.05 -2.46
N VAL A 11 5.70 -0.28 -3.73
CA VAL A 11 6.53 0.21 -4.84
C VAL A 11 5.79 1.33 -5.58
N PRO A 12 6.36 2.56 -5.63
CA PRO A 12 5.77 3.65 -6.39
C PRO A 12 6.00 3.47 -7.91
N VAL A 13 4.99 3.82 -8.68
CA VAL A 13 5.03 3.91 -10.14
C VAL A 13 4.59 5.32 -10.54
N ILE A 14 5.50 6.09 -11.12
CA ILE A 14 5.25 7.47 -11.51
C ILE A 14 5.03 7.53 -13.02
N THR A 15 3.94 8.17 -13.46
CA THR A 15 3.64 8.34 -14.87
C THR A 15 3.27 9.77 -15.24
N THR A 16 3.44 10.10 -16.52
CA THR A 16 2.82 11.28 -17.10
C THR A 16 1.30 11.10 -17.20
N SER A 17 0.58 12.15 -17.56
CA SER A 17 -0.88 12.12 -17.76
C SER A 17 -1.29 11.34 -19.01
N GLY A 18 -2.58 11.08 -19.13
CA GLY A 18 -3.20 10.50 -20.33
C GLY A 18 -3.11 8.97 -20.36
N THR A 19 -2.90 8.43 -21.55
CA THR A 19 -2.91 6.97 -21.75
C THR A 19 -1.82 6.21 -21.02
N ALA A 20 -0.75 6.88 -20.57
CA ALA A 20 0.25 6.28 -19.71
C ALA A 20 -0.37 5.75 -18.42
N VAL A 21 -1.31 6.50 -17.84
CA VAL A 21 -2.06 6.08 -16.62
C VAL A 21 -3.01 4.94 -16.97
N ALA A 22 -3.78 5.08 -18.05
CA ALA A 22 -4.76 4.06 -18.48
C ALA A 22 -4.11 2.69 -18.74
N ASN A 23 -2.89 2.66 -19.26
CA ASN A 23 -2.14 1.45 -19.53
C ASN A 23 -1.70 0.69 -18.25
N LEU A 24 -1.80 1.30 -17.09
CA LEU A 24 -1.50 0.62 -15.81
C LEU A 24 -2.67 -0.24 -15.31
N LEU A 25 -3.89 -0.07 -15.84
CA LEU A 25 -5.07 -0.75 -15.34
C LEU A 25 -4.90 -2.28 -15.21
N PRO A 26 -4.38 -3.01 -16.19
CA PRO A 26 -4.19 -4.46 -16.04
C PRO A 26 -3.26 -4.83 -14.88
N ALA A 27 -2.22 -4.03 -14.63
CA ALA A 27 -1.29 -4.26 -13.55
C ALA A 27 -1.88 -3.86 -12.18
N VAL A 28 -2.74 -2.85 -12.14
CA VAL A 28 -3.46 -2.42 -10.94
C VAL A 28 -4.51 -3.47 -10.56
N GLU A 29 -5.23 -4.04 -11.51
CA GLU A 29 -6.16 -5.16 -11.28
C GLU A 29 -5.43 -6.37 -10.71
N GLU A 30 -4.32 -6.76 -11.29
CA GLU A 30 -3.50 -7.86 -10.76
C GLU A 30 -3.02 -7.56 -9.33
N ALA A 31 -2.54 -6.33 -9.07
CA ALA A 31 -2.14 -5.92 -7.73
C ALA A 31 -3.30 -5.94 -6.73
N HIS A 32 -4.52 -5.59 -7.19
CA HIS A 32 -5.72 -5.60 -6.36
C HIS A 32 -6.08 -7.01 -5.90
N HIS A 33 -6.13 -7.96 -6.83
CA HIS A 33 -6.53 -9.33 -6.56
C HIS A 33 -5.45 -10.14 -5.84
N SER A 34 -4.19 -9.81 -6.08
CA SER A 34 -3.03 -10.46 -5.43
C SER A 34 -2.54 -9.74 -4.17
N ASN A 35 -3.26 -8.75 -3.66
CA ASN A 35 -2.90 -7.97 -2.47
C ASN A 35 -1.47 -7.37 -2.53
N VAL A 36 -1.01 -7.00 -3.73
CA VAL A 36 0.33 -6.46 -3.95
C VAL A 36 0.35 -4.95 -3.73
N PRO A 37 1.21 -4.41 -2.85
CA PRO A 37 1.23 -2.98 -2.52
C PRO A 37 1.91 -2.18 -3.63
N VAL A 38 1.12 -1.51 -4.47
CA VAL A 38 1.59 -0.61 -5.52
C VAL A 38 1.04 0.78 -5.28
N ILE A 39 1.88 1.80 -5.38
CA ILE A 39 1.47 3.20 -5.27
C ILE A 39 1.56 3.85 -6.66
N VAL A 40 0.43 4.01 -7.34
CA VAL A 40 0.40 4.74 -8.61
C VAL A 40 0.39 6.24 -8.31
N ILE A 41 1.40 6.94 -8.81
CA ILE A 41 1.49 8.41 -8.76
C ILE A 41 1.40 8.92 -10.19
N SER A 42 0.25 9.46 -10.55
CA SER A 42 0.01 9.98 -11.90
C SER A 42 0.02 11.50 -11.94
N ALA A 43 0.76 12.07 -12.87
CA ALA A 43 0.57 13.48 -13.21
C ALA A 43 -0.77 13.67 -13.93
N ASP A 44 -1.41 14.83 -13.73
CA ASP A 44 -2.66 15.18 -14.38
C ASP A 44 -2.68 16.66 -14.80
N ARG A 45 -3.63 17.01 -15.64
CA ARG A 45 -3.93 18.40 -15.96
C ARG A 45 -4.68 19.06 -14.82
N PRO A 46 -4.45 20.37 -14.58
CA PRO A 46 -5.20 21.12 -13.58
C PRO A 46 -6.68 21.23 -13.99
N GLY A 47 -7.53 21.48 -13.00
CA GLY A 47 -8.99 21.47 -13.19
C GLY A 47 -9.51 22.33 -14.34
N GLU A 48 -8.86 23.48 -14.60
CA GLU A 48 -9.22 24.39 -15.68
C GLU A 48 -8.96 23.84 -17.08
N LEU A 49 -8.19 22.77 -17.24
CA LEU A 49 -7.91 22.10 -18.50
C LEU A 49 -8.68 20.78 -18.68
N ARG A 50 -9.36 20.31 -17.66
CA ARG A 50 -10.19 19.10 -17.75
C ARG A 50 -11.43 19.38 -18.61
N GLU A 51 -11.84 18.41 -19.43
CA GLU A 51 -12.99 18.50 -20.34
C GLU A 51 -12.92 19.60 -21.41
N THR A 52 -11.77 20.22 -21.61
CA THR A 52 -11.58 21.29 -22.61
C THR A 52 -11.05 20.78 -23.96
N GLY A 53 -10.76 19.50 -24.08
CA GLY A 53 -10.05 18.94 -25.23
C GLY A 53 -8.54 19.20 -25.21
N ALA A 54 -7.98 19.58 -24.06
CA ALA A 54 -6.55 19.77 -23.89
C ALA A 54 -5.78 18.47 -24.22
N ASN A 55 -4.60 18.64 -24.81
CA ASN A 55 -3.77 17.51 -25.23
C ASN A 55 -3.40 16.61 -24.05
N GLN A 56 -3.39 15.30 -24.28
CA GLN A 56 -2.98 14.28 -23.32
C GLN A 56 -3.80 14.32 -21.99
N THR A 57 -5.09 14.61 -22.10
CA THR A 57 -6.01 14.74 -20.97
C THR A 57 -7.03 13.61 -21.01
N LEU A 58 -7.19 12.92 -19.92
CA LEU A 58 -8.24 11.93 -19.64
C LEU A 58 -8.91 12.27 -18.31
N ASP A 59 -10.07 11.68 -18.06
CA ASP A 59 -10.60 11.63 -16.70
C ASP A 59 -9.80 10.61 -15.86
N GLN A 60 -8.87 11.12 -15.07
CA GLN A 60 -7.94 10.30 -14.28
C GLN A 60 -8.37 10.18 -12.80
N VAL A 61 -9.29 11.03 -12.35
CA VAL A 61 -9.62 11.15 -10.93
C VAL A 61 -10.06 9.81 -10.33
N ARG A 62 -10.75 8.99 -11.12
CA ARG A 62 -11.26 7.68 -10.69
C ARG A 62 -10.96 6.59 -11.71
N ILE A 63 -9.89 6.73 -12.45
CA ILE A 63 -9.57 5.81 -13.56
C ILE A 63 -9.41 4.35 -13.12
N PHE A 64 -9.02 4.11 -11.87
CA PHE A 64 -8.88 2.79 -11.28
C PHE A 64 -10.04 2.39 -10.36
N ASP A 65 -10.92 3.32 -10.04
CA ASP A 65 -12.14 3.18 -9.22
C ASP A 65 -12.06 2.09 -8.13
N SER A 66 -12.75 0.97 -8.33
CA SER A 66 -12.80 -0.15 -7.37
C SER A 66 -11.52 -1.00 -7.32
N CYS A 67 -10.61 -0.81 -8.26
CA CYS A 67 -9.38 -1.60 -8.35
C CYS A 67 -8.26 -1.11 -7.42
N VAL A 68 -8.49 -0.03 -6.67
CA VAL A 68 -7.54 0.49 -5.69
C VAL A 68 -8.14 0.53 -4.29
N ARG A 69 -7.29 0.38 -3.28
CA ARG A 69 -7.70 0.46 -1.87
C ARG A 69 -8.07 1.88 -1.46
N TRP A 70 -7.48 2.84 -2.12
CA TRP A 70 -7.71 4.27 -1.89
C TRP A 70 -7.21 5.09 -3.08
N ALA A 71 -7.90 6.18 -3.35
CA ALA A 71 -7.49 7.15 -4.34
C ALA A 71 -7.62 8.57 -3.78
N VAL A 72 -6.76 9.46 -4.24
CA VAL A 72 -6.82 10.90 -3.95
C VAL A 72 -6.45 11.71 -5.19
N ASP A 73 -7.19 12.80 -5.40
CA ASP A 73 -6.88 13.83 -6.39
C ASP A 73 -6.26 15.03 -5.66
N ILE A 74 -5.03 15.36 -5.98
CA ILE A 74 -4.28 16.46 -5.40
C ILE A 74 -4.29 17.62 -6.39
N GLU A 75 -4.80 18.76 -5.94
CA GLU A 75 -4.82 19.99 -6.72
C GLU A 75 -3.40 20.46 -7.10
N ALA A 76 -3.31 21.23 -8.19
CA ALA A 76 -2.06 21.80 -8.62
C ALA A 76 -1.41 22.63 -7.49
N PRO A 77 -0.11 22.41 -7.22
CA PRO A 77 0.62 23.12 -6.18
C PRO A 77 0.46 24.63 -6.27
N HIS A 78 0.30 25.26 -5.15
CA HIS A 78 0.30 26.72 -5.02
C HIS A 78 1.10 27.15 -3.80
N MET A 79 1.56 28.39 -3.78
CA MET A 79 2.26 28.95 -2.64
C MET A 79 1.26 29.18 -1.50
N GLY A 80 1.18 28.24 -0.58
CA GLY A 80 0.25 28.31 0.53
C GLY A 80 0.77 27.58 1.76
N LYS A 81 0.50 28.16 2.92
CA LYS A 81 0.85 27.53 4.19
C LYS A 81 0.18 26.18 4.35
N GLY A 82 0.94 25.18 4.82
CA GLY A 82 0.43 23.84 5.07
C GLY A 82 0.46 22.87 3.88
N GLN A 83 0.90 23.31 2.69
CA GLN A 83 0.97 22.46 1.49
C GLN A 83 1.92 21.29 1.69
N VAL A 84 3.10 21.53 2.20
CA VAL A 84 4.12 20.48 2.43
C VAL A 84 3.60 19.47 3.45
N GLY A 85 3.00 19.93 4.54
CA GLY A 85 2.37 19.06 5.54
C GLY A 85 1.25 18.20 4.95
N TYR A 86 0.40 18.78 4.10
CA TYR A 86 -0.67 18.06 3.41
C TYR A 86 -0.12 16.94 2.50
N TRP A 87 0.87 17.23 1.67
CA TRP A 87 1.46 16.23 0.77
C TRP A 87 2.14 15.09 1.53
N ARG A 88 2.87 15.42 2.57
CA ARG A 88 3.50 14.41 3.43
C ARG A 88 2.47 13.50 4.08
N ASN A 89 1.42 14.06 4.66
CA ASN A 89 0.32 13.29 5.23
C ASN A 89 -0.37 12.41 4.19
N THR A 90 -0.57 12.93 2.99
CA THR A 90 -1.20 12.20 1.89
C THR A 90 -0.35 10.99 1.49
N ILE A 91 0.96 11.18 1.31
CA ILE A 91 1.87 10.07 0.97
C ILE A 91 1.98 9.07 2.12
N SER A 92 2.10 9.52 3.36
CA SER A 92 2.11 8.62 4.53
C SER A 92 0.84 7.77 4.60
N ARG A 93 -0.32 8.38 4.32
CA ARG A 93 -1.59 7.67 4.25
C ARG A 93 -1.62 6.66 3.12
N ALA A 94 -1.14 7.03 1.93
CA ALA A 94 -1.04 6.13 0.78
C ALA A 94 -0.20 4.89 1.11
N VAL A 95 0.98 5.10 1.71
CA VAL A 95 1.87 4.00 2.15
C VAL A 95 1.19 3.12 3.19
N SER A 96 0.58 3.73 4.22
CA SER A 96 -0.11 3.00 5.28
C SER A 96 -1.26 2.13 4.76
N ILE A 97 -2.06 2.65 3.82
CA ILE A 97 -3.16 1.89 3.21
C ILE A 97 -2.62 0.77 2.32
N ALA A 98 -1.60 1.07 1.50
CA ALA A 98 -0.99 0.07 0.63
C ALA A 98 -0.39 -1.11 1.41
N ARG A 99 0.15 -0.86 2.61
CA ARG A 99 0.77 -1.85 3.51
C ARG A 99 -0.19 -2.49 4.50
N HIS A 100 -1.48 -2.16 4.43
CA HIS A 100 -2.42 -2.61 5.47
C HIS A 100 -2.37 -4.14 5.65
N PRO A 101 -2.18 -4.67 6.88
CA PRO A 101 -1.92 -6.10 7.11
C PRO A 101 -3.00 -7.02 6.51
N TRP A 102 -4.26 -6.58 6.58
CA TRP A 102 -5.42 -7.39 6.16
C TRP A 102 -6.04 -6.99 4.83
N GLN A 103 -5.66 -5.84 4.27
CA GLN A 103 -6.23 -5.30 3.03
C GLN A 103 -5.16 -4.61 2.19
N ARG A 104 -3.97 -5.18 2.18
CA ARG A 104 -2.86 -4.71 1.34
C ARG A 104 -3.28 -4.62 -0.12
N GLY A 105 -2.73 -3.68 -0.86
CA GLY A 105 -3.04 -3.56 -2.28
C GLY A 105 -2.71 -2.21 -2.87
N PRO A 106 -3.10 -1.97 -4.13
CA PRO A 106 -2.76 -0.75 -4.85
C PRO A 106 -3.50 0.47 -4.32
N VAL A 107 -2.85 1.62 -4.42
CA VAL A 107 -3.41 2.95 -4.16
C VAL A 107 -3.07 3.91 -5.30
N HIS A 108 -3.90 4.94 -5.50
CA HIS A 108 -3.72 5.92 -6.56
C HIS A 108 -3.64 7.34 -6.01
N VAL A 109 -2.56 8.04 -6.34
CA VAL A 109 -2.35 9.46 -6.05
C VAL A 109 -2.29 10.21 -7.37
N ASN A 110 -3.36 10.89 -7.72
CA ASN A 110 -3.44 11.71 -8.93
C ASN A 110 -3.02 13.14 -8.58
N ILE A 111 -2.05 13.70 -9.30
CA ILE A 111 -1.46 15.00 -8.98
C ILE A 111 -1.62 15.93 -10.17
N ALA A 112 -2.46 16.95 -10.03
CA ALA A 112 -2.58 18.00 -11.03
C ALA A 112 -1.32 18.87 -11.03
N LEU A 113 -0.81 19.17 -12.23
CA LEU A 113 0.36 20.02 -12.42
C LEU A 113 0.02 21.14 -13.43
N ARG A 114 0.43 22.36 -13.13
CA ARG A 114 0.17 23.56 -13.92
C ARG A 114 1.46 24.07 -14.57
N ASP A 115 1.34 24.57 -15.79
CA ASP A 115 2.47 25.24 -16.45
C ASP A 115 2.98 26.45 -15.62
N PRO A 116 4.30 26.69 -15.62
CA PRO A 116 5.37 25.99 -16.33
C PRO A 116 5.74 24.67 -15.65
N LEU A 117 5.89 23.60 -16.44
CA LEU A 117 6.22 22.25 -15.92
C LEU A 117 7.72 22.05 -15.69
N VAL A 118 8.55 22.99 -16.14
CA VAL A 118 10.00 22.94 -15.93
C VAL A 118 10.31 23.57 -14.58
N PRO A 119 11.01 22.84 -13.67
CA PRO A 119 11.40 23.39 -12.39
C PRO A 119 12.27 24.65 -12.54
N THR A 120 11.94 25.70 -11.81
CA THR A 120 12.72 26.96 -11.79
C THR A 120 13.92 26.90 -10.83
N GLY A 121 13.97 25.90 -9.95
CA GLY A 121 14.95 25.80 -8.88
C GLY A 121 14.65 26.70 -7.69
N ASP A 122 13.58 27.49 -7.74
CA ASP A 122 13.14 28.31 -6.60
C ASP A 122 12.38 27.45 -5.58
N ALA A 123 13.02 27.20 -4.45
CA ALA A 123 12.46 26.48 -3.32
C ALA A 123 12.07 27.40 -2.15
N THR A 124 12.09 28.71 -2.33
CA THR A 124 11.82 29.68 -1.27
C THR A 124 10.41 29.62 -0.69
N TRP A 125 9.48 29.00 -1.42
CA TRP A 125 8.11 28.79 -0.99
C TRP A 125 7.89 27.46 -0.23
N VAL A 126 8.90 26.58 -0.22
CA VAL A 126 8.84 25.33 0.51
C VAL A 126 8.98 25.64 1.99
N GLU A 127 7.94 25.30 2.76
CA GLU A 127 7.98 25.48 4.21
C GLU A 127 9.15 24.69 4.79
N ASP A 128 9.88 25.35 5.70
CA ASP A 128 10.90 24.68 6.48
C ASP A 128 10.26 23.53 7.28
N LEU A 129 10.91 22.41 7.29
CA LEU A 129 10.50 21.25 8.10
C LEU A 129 10.97 21.38 9.55
N GLU A 130 11.70 22.45 9.90
CA GLU A 130 12.03 22.79 11.27
C GLU A 130 10.74 22.97 12.09
N GLY A 131 10.65 22.24 13.21
CA GLY A 131 9.46 22.25 14.06
C GLY A 131 8.44 21.14 13.77
N HIS A 132 8.60 20.37 12.71
CA HIS A 132 8.04 19.05 12.66
C HIS A 132 9.03 18.12 13.36
N ASP A 133 9.04 18.16 14.70
CA ASP A 133 9.95 17.42 15.55
C ASP A 133 9.98 15.93 15.15
N GLY A 134 10.93 15.63 14.25
CA GLY A 134 11.26 14.27 13.92
C GLY A 134 11.85 13.62 15.17
N ILE A 135 11.46 12.40 15.45
CA ILE A 135 12.14 11.61 16.47
C ILE A 135 13.57 11.41 15.99
N PRO A 136 14.59 11.82 16.77
CA PRO A 136 15.97 11.57 16.40
C PRO A 136 16.18 10.05 16.31
N PHE A 137 16.65 9.61 15.18
CA PHE A 137 17.02 8.23 14.93
C PHE A 137 18.52 8.20 14.62
N THR A 138 19.25 7.33 15.26
CA THR A 138 20.66 7.08 14.93
C THR A 138 20.68 5.94 13.91
N ASP A 139 21.20 6.21 12.72
CA ASP A 139 21.36 5.20 11.68
C ASP A 139 22.50 4.22 11.98
N GLU A 140 22.70 3.26 11.09
CA GLU A 140 23.75 2.23 11.26
C GLU A 140 25.17 2.81 11.18
N GLU A 141 25.34 3.96 10.55
CA GLU A 141 26.58 4.72 10.44
C GLU A 141 26.85 5.59 11.69
N GLY A 142 25.90 5.73 12.60
CA GLY A 142 26.00 6.48 13.84
C GLY A 142 25.60 7.96 13.69
N ASP A 143 25.04 8.34 12.56
CA ASP A 143 24.57 9.70 12.30
C ASP A 143 23.14 9.90 12.84
N THR A 144 22.88 11.08 13.43
CA THR A 144 21.55 11.41 13.91
C THR A 144 20.71 11.97 12.78
N VAL A 145 19.77 11.16 12.30
CA VAL A 145 18.80 11.53 11.28
C VAL A 145 17.46 11.89 11.94
N HIS A 146 16.90 13.05 11.60
CA HIS A 146 15.57 13.44 12.05
C HIS A 146 14.50 12.85 11.13
N VAL A 147 13.83 11.79 11.57
CA VAL A 147 12.73 11.16 10.83
C VAL A 147 11.44 11.83 11.26
N VAL A 148 10.85 12.61 10.37
CA VAL A 148 9.49 13.11 10.57
C VAL A 148 8.50 11.96 10.40
N ARG A 149 7.93 11.54 11.51
CA ARG A 149 6.89 10.49 11.51
C ARG A 149 5.52 11.13 11.34
N THR A 150 4.82 10.72 10.30
CA THR A 150 3.40 10.93 10.18
C THR A 150 2.71 9.67 10.72
N TRP A 151 1.86 9.81 11.73
CA TRP A 151 1.16 8.67 12.31
C TRP A 151 -0.18 8.50 11.60
N THR A 152 -0.36 7.39 10.93
CA THR A 152 -1.68 6.92 10.54
C THR A 152 -2.09 5.82 11.51
N VAL A 153 -3.07 6.10 12.35
CA VAL A 153 -3.65 5.10 13.24
C VAL A 153 -4.81 4.44 12.51
N ASP A 154 -4.66 3.21 12.10
CA ASP A 154 -5.79 2.41 11.65
C ASP A 154 -6.57 1.88 12.86
N ARG A 155 -7.76 2.43 13.09
CA ARG A 155 -8.64 2.01 14.19
C ARG A 155 -9.46 0.75 13.88
N ARG A 156 -9.30 0.17 12.69
CA ARG A 156 -10.02 -1.03 12.30
C ARG A 156 -9.38 -2.32 12.84
N ILE A 157 -8.33 -2.21 13.61
CA ILE A 157 -7.75 -3.34 14.30
C ILE A 157 -8.42 -3.44 15.64
N SER A 158 -9.32 -4.31 15.76
CA SER A 158 -9.62 -5.12 16.92
C SER A 158 -11.05 -5.63 16.85
N MET A 159 -11.35 -6.40 15.87
CA MET A 159 -12.24 -7.51 16.18
C MET A 159 -11.31 -8.66 16.52
N SER A 160 -11.36 -9.10 17.75
CA SER A 160 -10.54 -10.19 18.21
C SER A 160 -10.86 -11.43 17.38
N VAL A 161 -10.02 -11.69 16.41
CA VAL A 161 -9.92 -13.02 15.78
C VAL A 161 -9.29 -13.99 16.80
N GLN A 162 -8.89 -13.45 17.95
CA GLN A 162 -8.18 -14.19 18.99
C GLN A 162 -9.07 -15.28 19.62
N GLU A 163 -10.31 -14.96 19.95
CA GLU A 163 -11.20 -15.94 20.59
C GLU A 163 -11.41 -17.24 19.78
N PRO A 164 -11.71 -17.18 18.47
CA PRO A 164 -11.78 -18.39 17.66
C PRO A 164 -10.46 -19.14 17.49
N ILE A 165 -9.32 -18.40 17.48
CA ILE A 165 -8.01 -19.03 17.41
C ILE A 165 -7.67 -19.72 18.74
N ASP A 166 -7.94 -19.09 19.86
CA ASP A 166 -7.71 -19.66 21.18
C ASP A 166 -8.57 -20.93 21.38
N GLU A 167 -9.82 -20.95 20.95
CA GLU A 167 -10.68 -22.14 20.96
C GLU A 167 -10.10 -23.29 20.14
N ILE A 168 -9.63 -23.00 18.91
CA ILE A 168 -8.97 -24.02 18.07
C ILE A 168 -7.68 -24.54 18.70
N LEU A 169 -6.88 -23.67 19.32
CA LEU A 169 -5.65 -24.05 20.01
C LEU A 169 -5.92 -24.88 21.26
N ASP A 170 -6.98 -24.57 21.98
CA ASP A 170 -7.42 -25.33 23.16
C ASP A 170 -7.93 -26.73 22.75
N ASP A 171 -8.71 -26.84 21.69
CA ASP A 171 -9.18 -28.11 21.10
C ASP A 171 -8.00 -28.95 20.60
N LEU A 172 -7.02 -28.32 19.97
CA LEU A 172 -5.78 -28.97 19.52
C LEU A 172 -4.99 -29.52 20.73
N ALA A 173 -4.85 -28.73 21.77
CA ALA A 173 -4.13 -29.12 22.99
C ALA A 173 -4.86 -30.22 23.76
N ALA A 174 -6.19 -30.23 23.73
CA ALA A 174 -7.03 -31.25 24.34
C ALA A 174 -7.09 -32.56 23.51
N GLY A 175 -6.62 -32.55 22.26
CA GLY A 175 -6.76 -33.69 21.33
C GLY A 175 -8.20 -33.91 20.86
N GLU A 176 -9.03 -32.87 20.91
CA GLU A 176 -10.45 -32.90 20.58
C GLU A 176 -10.74 -32.56 19.10
N LEU A 177 -9.70 -32.31 18.31
CA LEU A 177 -9.86 -32.07 16.87
C LEU A 177 -10.43 -33.31 16.15
N PRO A 178 -11.23 -33.11 15.10
CA PRO A 178 -11.74 -34.20 14.31
C PRO A 178 -10.63 -35.13 13.77
N GLU A 179 -10.86 -36.44 13.77
CA GLU A 179 -9.90 -37.41 13.19
C GLU A 179 -9.56 -37.13 11.71
N LYS A 180 -10.44 -36.41 11.01
CA LYS A 180 -10.30 -36.09 9.58
C LYS A 180 -10.48 -34.59 9.36
N GLY A 181 -9.47 -33.97 8.79
CA GLY A 181 -9.48 -32.59 8.37
C GLY A 181 -8.71 -32.39 7.08
N LEU A 182 -8.74 -31.19 6.55
CA LEU A 182 -7.97 -30.74 5.41
C LEU A 182 -7.50 -29.33 5.67
N ILE A 183 -6.22 -29.09 5.50
CA ILE A 183 -5.64 -27.75 5.58
C ILE A 183 -5.51 -27.22 4.16
N ILE A 184 -6.09 -26.04 3.91
CA ILE A 184 -6.01 -25.34 2.63
C ILE A 184 -5.23 -24.04 2.87
N VAL A 185 -4.12 -23.91 2.16
CA VAL A 185 -3.25 -22.73 2.21
C VAL A 185 -3.42 -21.95 0.92
N GLY A 186 -3.93 -20.74 1.04
CA GLY A 186 -4.06 -19.79 -0.07
C GLY A 186 -2.76 -18.99 -0.30
N ASP A 187 -2.91 -17.72 -0.63
CA ASP A 187 -1.78 -16.80 -0.87
C ASP A 187 -1.12 -16.42 0.47
N ILE A 188 0.04 -16.99 0.75
CA ILE A 188 0.86 -16.71 1.94
C ILE A 188 2.18 -16.11 1.47
N ASP A 189 2.47 -14.90 1.96
CA ASP A 189 3.72 -14.18 1.64
C ASP A 189 4.83 -14.44 2.66
N ASP A 190 4.49 -14.90 3.87
CA ASP A 190 5.43 -15.13 4.94
C ASP A 190 5.88 -16.60 4.98
N PRO A 191 7.18 -16.87 4.85
CA PRO A 191 7.70 -18.24 4.99
C PRO A 191 7.46 -18.86 6.36
N GLU A 192 7.36 -18.07 7.43
CA GLU A 192 7.09 -18.55 8.78
C GLU A 192 5.66 -19.07 8.91
N ASP A 193 4.68 -18.35 8.33
CA ASP A 193 3.29 -18.80 8.27
C ASP A 193 3.15 -20.09 7.45
N ALA A 194 3.90 -20.19 6.34
CA ALA A 194 3.92 -21.41 5.53
C ALA A 194 4.50 -22.61 6.28
N ALA A 195 5.58 -22.39 7.04
CA ALA A 195 6.18 -23.43 7.90
C ALA A 195 5.22 -23.87 9.01
N ALA A 196 4.52 -22.93 9.65
CA ALA A 196 3.51 -23.22 10.67
C ALA A 196 2.35 -24.06 10.12
N ALA A 197 1.89 -23.79 8.88
CA ALA A 197 0.85 -24.60 8.24
C ALA A 197 1.31 -26.05 7.97
N ILE A 198 2.57 -26.24 7.60
CA ILE A 198 3.18 -27.58 7.41
C ILE A 198 3.25 -28.30 8.77
N GLU A 199 3.75 -27.65 9.80
CA GLU A 199 3.85 -28.21 11.15
C GLU A 199 2.48 -28.62 11.70
N LEU A 200 1.47 -27.77 11.49
CA LEU A 200 0.08 -28.10 11.86
C LEU A 200 -0.41 -29.35 11.11
N SER A 201 -0.15 -29.45 9.81
CA SER A 201 -0.52 -30.63 9.00
C SER A 201 0.12 -31.92 9.53
N GLU A 202 1.41 -31.88 9.86
CA GLU A 202 2.14 -33.00 10.42
C GLU A 202 1.61 -33.39 11.83
N SER A 203 1.31 -32.40 12.68
CA SER A 203 0.81 -32.61 14.04
C SER A 203 -0.58 -33.24 14.09
N CYS A 204 -1.48 -32.78 13.19
CA CYS A 204 -2.85 -33.29 13.12
C CYS A 204 -3.00 -34.54 12.22
N GLY A 205 -1.99 -34.85 11.40
CA GLY A 205 -2.09 -35.88 10.38
C GLY A 205 -3.08 -35.54 9.26
N TRP A 206 -3.44 -34.28 9.10
CA TRP A 206 -4.35 -33.81 8.06
C TRP A 206 -3.61 -33.48 6.77
N PRO A 207 -4.13 -33.87 5.60
CA PRO A 207 -3.51 -33.47 4.34
C PRO A 207 -3.52 -31.94 4.18
N LEU A 208 -2.42 -31.40 3.63
CA LEU A 208 -2.27 -30.00 3.29
C LEU A 208 -2.38 -29.82 1.78
N HIS A 209 -3.21 -28.91 1.35
CA HIS A 209 -3.32 -28.44 -0.03
C HIS A 209 -2.89 -26.98 -0.10
N SER A 210 -1.82 -26.68 -0.83
CA SER A 210 -1.35 -25.33 -1.06
C SER A 210 -1.65 -24.89 -2.49
N GLU A 211 -2.22 -23.71 -2.65
CA GLU A 211 -2.32 -23.05 -3.95
C GLU A 211 -0.94 -22.71 -4.51
N PRO A 212 -0.80 -22.49 -5.84
CA PRO A 212 0.51 -22.16 -6.44
C PRO A 212 1.16 -20.90 -5.87
N SER A 213 0.38 -19.97 -5.36
CA SER A 213 0.82 -18.74 -4.68
C SER A 213 1.17 -18.96 -3.21
N GLY A 214 0.74 -20.07 -2.61
CA GLY A 214 1.11 -20.45 -1.25
C GLY A 214 2.53 -21.01 -1.19
N MET A 215 3.27 -20.65 -0.14
CA MET A 215 4.66 -21.10 0.08
C MET A 215 4.77 -22.46 0.77
N ALA A 216 3.67 -23.02 1.28
CA ALA A 216 3.63 -24.31 1.97
C ALA A 216 3.69 -25.48 0.96
N ARG A 217 4.91 -25.90 0.61
CA ARG A 217 5.19 -26.99 -0.34
C ARG A 217 6.15 -28.02 0.23
#